data_9cf69072f42049399e104550a8f74cb0
#
_entry.id   9cf69072f42049399e104550a8f74cb0
#
_cell.length_a   1.000
_cell.length_b   1.000
_cell.length_c   1.000
_cell.angle_alpha   90.00
_cell.angle_beta   90.00
_cell.angle_gamma   90.00
#
_symmetry.space_group_name_H-M   'P 1'
#
loop_
_entity.id
_entity.type
_entity.pdbx_description
1 polymer ?
#
loop_
_entity_poly.entity_id
_entity_poly.type
_entity_poly.pdbx_seq_one_letter_code
_entity_poly.pdbx_strand_id
1 'polypeptide(L)'
;MITDDKVTEIFCTIDEFCKKLDVELQKNLKLPSSDGSGHRRRNRKGQLSDSEIMTILVCYQFGTYRTFKEYYLCSARQRMRSLFPKAVSYNRFVELMPRVFFQMMLFMKLAAFGSCKGITYVDSTMIPVCNNVRRYFNKVFRGLAKDGKGTMGWCHGFKLHFVCNDSGEIITFCLTGANVDDRDRRVWDVFALELYGKVFADRGYISQSLFEMLFDQGIHLVHGLKANMRNKLMPMWDKIMLRKRYIIECINELLKNKANLVHSRHRSIQNFIMNLCAALTAYCFFDNKPEALPVHVEKSMQLELF
;
A
#
# COMPACT_ATOMS: atom_id res chain seq x y z
N MET A 1 16.94 -2.74 -13.00
CA MET A 1 17.57 -3.30 -11.77
C MET A 1 17.82 -2.12 -10.84
N ILE A 2 17.59 -2.23 -9.54
CA ILE A 2 17.82 -1.15 -8.57
C ILE A 2 19.30 -0.79 -8.50
N THR A 3 19.63 0.50 -8.43
CA THR A 3 21.01 1.01 -8.28
C THR A 3 21.44 0.98 -6.81
N ASP A 4 22.75 0.97 -6.55
CA ASP A 4 23.26 0.99 -5.18
C ASP A 4 22.98 2.30 -4.46
N ASP A 5 22.93 3.43 -5.19
CA ASP A 5 22.51 4.72 -4.65
C ASP A 5 21.06 4.67 -4.15
N LYS A 6 20.15 4.06 -4.94
CA LYS A 6 18.75 3.90 -4.53
C LYS A 6 18.58 2.96 -3.34
N VAL A 7 19.39 1.91 -3.25
CA VAL A 7 19.42 1.03 -2.06
C VAL A 7 19.86 1.82 -0.83
N THR A 8 20.89 2.66 -0.99
CA THR A 8 21.42 3.51 0.09
C THR A 8 20.39 4.56 0.53
N GLU A 9 19.71 5.22 -0.40
CA GLU A 9 18.61 6.15 -0.12
C GLU A 9 17.51 5.48 0.73
N ILE A 10 17.03 4.32 0.26
CA ILE A 10 15.99 3.55 0.97
C ILE A 10 16.47 3.16 2.37
N PHE A 11 17.72 2.66 2.48
CA PHE A 11 18.28 2.27 3.75
C PHE A 11 18.39 3.45 4.72
N CYS A 12 18.95 4.58 4.29
CA CYS A 12 19.12 5.76 5.14
C CYS A 12 17.77 6.27 5.67
N THR A 13 16.75 6.34 4.81
CA THR A 13 15.41 6.79 5.19
C THR A 13 14.78 5.85 6.22
N ILE A 14 14.87 4.54 6.00
CA ILE A 14 14.32 3.53 6.92
C ILE A 14 15.10 3.50 8.23
N ASP A 15 16.43 3.58 8.19
CA ASP A 15 17.30 3.51 9.35
C ASP A 15 17.14 4.72 10.27
N GLU A 16 17.03 5.92 9.69
CA GLU A 16 16.71 7.14 10.44
C GLU A 16 15.37 7.01 11.18
N PHE A 17 14.35 6.49 10.50
CA PHE A 17 13.05 6.23 11.12
C PHE A 17 13.15 5.20 12.25
N CYS A 18 13.81 4.07 12.02
CA CYS A 18 13.98 3.02 13.05
C CYS A 18 14.70 3.55 14.27
N LYS A 19 15.75 4.36 14.10
CA LYS A 19 16.48 5.00 15.22
C LYS A 19 15.59 5.94 16.03
N LYS A 20 14.78 6.77 15.35
CA LYS A 20 13.81 7.65 16.03
C LYS A 20 12.77 6.85 16.79
N LEU A 21 12.24 5.79 16.16
CA LEU A 21 11.26 4.91 16.77
C LEU A 21 11.82 4.21 18.02
N ASP A 22 13.04 3.69 17.95
CA ASP A 22 13.69 3.03 19.09
C ASP A 22 13.85 3.99 20.29
N VAL A 23 14.22 5.25 20.04
CA VAL A 23 14.33 6.28 21.09
C VAL A 23 12.97 6.55 21.73
N GLU A 24 11.91 6.70 20.93
CA GLU A 24 10.56 6.95 21.45
C GLU A 24 10.01 5.74 22.23
N LEU A 25 10.24 4.53 21.73
CA LEU A 25 9.86 3.31 22.44
C LEU A 25 10.59 3.16 23.77
N GLN A 26 11.88 3.50 23.84
CA GLN A 26 12.64 3.47 25.09
C GLN A 26 12.16 4.50 26.12
N LYS A 27 11.73 5.68 25.67
CA LYS A 27 11.17 6.72 26.56
C LYS A 27 9.81 6.32 27.12
N ASN A 28 8.93 5.77 26.28
CA ASN A 28 7.54 5.52 26.62
C ASN A 28 7.26 4.13 27.19
N LEU A 29 8.07 3.13 26.82
CA LEU A 29 7.99 1.76 27.33
C LEU A 29 8.95 1.56 28.53
N LYS A 30 8.80 2.34 29.60
CA LYS A 30 9.14 1.86 30.95
C LYS A 30 8.06 0.85 31.34
N LEU A 31 8.04 -0.30 30.65
CA LEU A 31 7.27 -1.44 31.13
C LEU A 31 7.85 -1.83 32.51
N PRO A 32 7.02 -1.81 33.59
CA PRO A 32 7.42 -2.41 34.83
C PRO A 32 7.76 -3.85 34.49
N SER A 33 8.93 -4.31 34.90
CA SER A 33 9.32 -5.71 34.88
C SER A 33 8.40 -6.49 35.85
N SER A 34 7.21 -6.80 35.37
CA SER A 34 6.16 -7.49 36.13
C SER A 34 6.28 -8.99 35.99
N ASP A 35 7.45 -9.54 36.14
CA ASP A 35 7.59 -10.96 36.43
C ASP A 35 8.83 -11.13 37.32
N GLY A 36 8.60 -11.46 38.59
CA GLY A 36 9.63 -11.77 39.60
C GLY A 36 10.51 -12.99 39.26
N SER A 37 10.57 -13.40 37.99
CA SER A 37 11.53 -14.40 37.50
C SER A 37 12.72 -13.65 36.90
N GLY A 38 13.82 -13.58 37.67
CA GLY A 38 15.06 -12.89 37.31
C GLY A 38 15.83 -13.43 36.11
N HIS A 39 15.15 -13.91 35.08
CA HIS A 39 15.75 -14.29 33.82
C HIS A 39 15.89 -13.05 32.91
N ARG A 40 17.04 -12.36 33.02
CA ARG A 40 17.48 -11.41 31.97
C ARG A 40 17.44 -12.12 30.62
N ARG A 41 16.45 -11.80 29.81
CA ARG A 41 16.45 -12.18 28.39
C ARG A 41 17.73 -11.63 27.77
N ARG A 42 18.65 -12.52 27.37
CA ARG A 42 19.86 -12.13 26.64
C ARG A 42 19.48 -11.52 25.33
N ASN A 43 19.47 -10.20 25.26
CA ASN A 43 19.23 -9.42 24.06
C ASN A 43 20.50 -9.46 23.18
N ARG A 44 20.79 -10.61 22.54
CA ARG A 44 21.83 -10.66 21.50
C ARG A 44 21.32 -9.87 20.30
N LYS A 45 22.03 -8.80 19.94
CA LYS A 45 21.79 -8.09 18.67
C LYS A 45 21.87 -9.11 17.52
N GLY A 46 20.84 -9.14 16.67
CA GLY A 46 20.85 -9.96 15.45
C GLY A 46 21.99 -9.55 14.51
N GLN A 47 22.37 -10.44 13.60
CA GLN A 47 23.38 -10.11 12.57
C GLN A 47 22.89 -9.01 11.64
N LEU A 48 21.58 -9.00 11.30
CA LEU A 48 20.91 -7.95 10.51
C LEU A 48 20.13 -7.04 11.46
N SER A 49 20.20 -5.74 11.23
CA SER A 49 19.33 -4.75 11.86
C SER A 49 17.90 -4.83 11.27
N ASP A 50 16.92 -4.24 11.95
CA ASP A 50 15.56 -4.17 11.46
C ASP A 50 15.49 -3.31 10.19
N SER A 51 16.26 -2.23 10.12
CA SER A 51 16.40 -1.39 8.93
C SER A 51 16.99 -2.14 7.73
N GLU A 52 18.00 -2.99 7.92
CA GLU A 52 18.55 -3.83 6.84
C GLU A 52 17.51 -4.84 6.32
N ILE A 53 16.74 -5.48 7.23
CA ILE A 53 15.69 -6.43 6.84
C ILE A 53 14.59 -5.71 6.03
N MET A 54 14.12 -4.57 6.51
CA MET A 54 13.11 -3.76 5.81
C MET A 54 13.61 -3.30 4.44
N THR A 55 14.84 -2.81 4.36
CA THR A 55 15.45 -2.38 3.09
C THR A 55 15.54 -3.52 2.08
N ILE A 56 15.99 -4.69 2.48
CA ILE A 56 16.06 -5.87 1.60
C ILE A 56 14.67 -6.24 1.07
N LEU A 57 13.63 -6.18 1.91
CA LEU A 57 12.25 -6.46 1.51
C LEU A 57 11.71 -5.43 0.51
N VAL A 58 11.98 -4.16 0.73
CA VAL A 58 11.57 -3.05 -0.15
C VAL A 58 12.32 -3.13 -1.47
N CYS A 59 13.63 -3.35 -1.46
CA CYS A 59 14.45 -3.46 -2.68
C CYS A 59 14.05 -4.63 -3.59
N TYR A 60 13.46 -5.71 -3.05
CA TYR A 60 12.90 -6.79 -3.86
C TYR A 60 11.84 -6.29 -4.84
N GLN A 61 11.07 -5.30 -4.46
CA GLN A 61 9.96 -4.76 -5.25
C GLN A 61 10.40 -3.87 -6.43
N PHE A 62 11.69 -3.52 -6.50
CA PHE A 62 12.29 -2.80 -7.65
C PHE A 62 12.90 -3.76 -8.68
N GLY A 63 12.91 -5.05 -8.38
CA GLY A 63 13.65 -6.02 -9.14
C GLY A 63 12.84 -6.72 -10.21
N THR A 64 13.56 -7.36 -11.11
CA THR A 64 13.03 -8.20 -12.18
C THR A 64 12.93 -9.69 -11.76
N TYR A 65 13.20 -9.98 -10.50
CA TYR A 65 13.21 -11.35 -9.99
C TYR A 65 11.80 -11.90 -9.78
N ARG A 66 11.55 -13.07 -10.32
CA ARG A 66 10.25 -13.73 -10.20
C ARG A 66 9.95 -14.23 -8.79
N THR A 67 10.99 -14.58 -8.02
CA THR A 67 10.82 -15.09 -6.65
C THR A 67 11.73 -14.37 -5.67
N PHE A 68 11.24 -14.18 -4.43
CA PHE A 68 12.04 -13.59 -3.37
C PHE A 68 13.31 -14.40 -3.05
N LYS A 69 13.24 -15.74 -3.16
CA LYS A 69 14.41 -16.61 -2.93
C LYS A 69 15.52 -16.31 -3.91
N GLU A 70 15.20 -16.22 -5.19
CA GLU A 70 16.16 -15.92 -6.26
C GLU A 70 16.77 -14.52 -6.05
N TYR A 71 15.95 -13.52 -5.83
CA TYR A 71 16.41 -12.18 -5.49
C TYR A 71 17.37 -12.18 -4.30
N TYR A 72 16.99 -12.82 -3.20
CA TYR A 72 17.80 -12.85 -1.99
C TYR A 72 19.16 -13.49 -2.21
N LEU A 73 19.21 -14.63 -2.91
CA LEU A 73 20.45 -15.36 -3.19
C LEU A 73 21.35 -14.63 -4.19
N CYS A 74 20.79 -14.13 -5.28
CA CYS A 74 21.57 -13.50 -6.37
C CYS A 74 21.84 -12.02 -6.13
N SER A 75 20.86 -11.27 -5.61
CA SER A 75 21.02 -9.83 -5.41
C SER A 75 21.49 -9.51 -4.00
N ALA A 76 20.71 -9.80 -2.95
CA ALA A 76 21.03 -9.39 -1.60
C ALA A 76 22.34 -9.99 -1.07
N ARG A 77 22.59 -11.31 -1.30
CA ARG A 77 23.78 -11.98 -0.81
C ARG A 77 25.01 -11.90 -1.69
N GLN A 78 24.84 -11.69 -2.99
CA GLN A 78 25.96 -11.65 -3.93
C GLN A 78 26.23 -10.22 -4.44
N ARG A 79 25.32 -9.65 -5.22
CA ARG A 79 25.51 -8.34 -5.85
C ARG A 79 25.63 -7.20 -4.82
N MET A 80 24.74 -7.17 -3.83
CA MET A 80 24.73 -6.13 -2.77
C MET A 80 25.50 -6.58 -1.51
N ARG A 81 26.48 -7.47 -1.63
CA ARG A 81 27.25 -7.96 -0.48
C ARG A 81 28.04 -6.87 0.22
N SER A 82 28.49 -5.87 -0.50
CA SER A 82 29.15 -4.67 0.05
C SER A 82 28.22 -3.87 0.96
N LEU A 83 26.94 -3.78 0.60
CA LEU A 83 25.92 -3.05 1.36
C LEU A 83 25.36 -3.88 2.52
N PHE A 84 25.27 -5.22 2.36
CA PHE A 84 24.78 -6.15 3.38
C PHE A 84 25.81 -7.25 3.72
N PRO A 85 26.97 -6.87 4.33
CA PRO A 85 28.07 -7.82 4.56
C PRO A 85 27.71 -8.95 5.54
N LYS A 86 26.71 -8.74 6.40
CA LYS A 86 26.24 -9.70 7.40
C LYS A 86 24.98 -10.45 6.98
N ALA A 87 24.68 -10.49 5.67
CA ALA A 87 23.51 -11.19 5.17
C ALA A 87 23.49 -12.67 5.59
N VAL A 88 22.41 -13.07 6.26
CA VAL A 88 22.19 -14.42 6.81
C VAL A 88 21.78 -15.42 5.73
N SER A 89 21.61 -16.70 6.08
CA SER A 89 21.02 -17.68 5.15
C SER A 89 19.57 -17.30 4.78
N TYR A 90 19.11 -17.74 3.60
CA TYR A 90 17.73 -17.46 3.15
C TYR A 90 16.67 -17.92 4.16
N ASN A 91 16.80 -19.12 4.70
CA ASN A 91 15.84 -19.64 5.67
C ASN A 91 15.80 -18.76 6.93
N ARG A 92 16.97 -18.37 7.43
CA ARG A 92 17.08 -17.48 8.58
C ARG A 92 16.49 -16.10 8.28
N PHE A 93 16.68 -15.58 7.08
CA PHE A 93 16.05 -14.31 6.69
C PHE A 93 14.52 -14.38 6.71
N VAL A 94 13.95 -15.46 6.15
CA VAL A 94 12.48 -15.67 6.16
C VAL A 94 11.91 -15.76 7.58
N GLU A 95 12.67 -16.34 8.53
CA GLU A 95 12.28 -16.35 9.96
C GLU A 95 12.33 -14.94 10.59
N LEU A 96 13.20 -14.07 10.09
CA LEU A 96 13.34 -12.69 10.61
C LEU A 96 12.29 -11.73 10.03
N MET A 97 11.71 -12.02 8.87
CA MET A 97 10.75 -11.11 8.21
C MET A 97 9.58 -10.69 9.12
N PRO A 98 8.91 -11.58 9.86
CA PRO A 98 7.80 -11.18 10.72
C PRO A 98 8.17 -10.21 11.84
N ARG A 99 9.44 -10.22 12.25
CA ARG A 99 9.95 -9.36 13.33
C ARG A 99 9.80 -7.88 13.02
N VAL A 100 9.96 -7.49 11.76
CA VAL A 100 9.92 -6.09 11.33
C VAL A 100 8.53 -5.63 10.87
N PHE A 101 7.50 -6.44 11.10
CA PHE A 101 6.14 -6.12 10.64
C PHE A 101 5.62 -4.82 11.25
N PHE A 102 5.74 -4.67 12.56
CA PHE A 102 5.27 -3.49 13.26
C PHE A 102 6.02 -2.23 12.82
N GLN A 103 7.34 -2.30 12.73
CA GLN A 103 8.17 -1.20 12.25
C GLN A 103 7.82 -0.80 10.81
N MET A 104 7.58 -1.78 9.93
CA MET A 104 7.17 -1.53 8.55
C MET A 104 5.81 -0.82 8.48
N MET A 105 4.83 -1.24 9.28
CA MET A 105 3.51 -0.61 9.33
C MET A 105 3.59 0.83 9.84
N LEU A 106 4.37 1.08 10.89
CA LEU A 106 4.59 2.43 11.40
C LEU A 106 5.34 3.30 10.40
N PHE A 107 6.38 2.75 9.75
CA PHE A 107 7.12 3.47 8.72
C PHE A 107 6.21 3.91 7.57
N MET A 108 5.37 3.01 7.07
CA MET A 108 4.40 3.37 6.02
C MET A 108 3.51 4.52 6.46
N LYS A 109 2.89 4.43 7.65
CA LYS A 109 1.92 5.43 8.12
C LYS A 109 2.55 6.78 8.50
N LEU A 110 3.73 6.77 9.09
CA LEU A 110 4.31 7.98 9.70
C LEU A 110 5.37 8.65 8.83
N ALA A 111 5.97 7.93 7.88
CA ALA A 111 7.11 8.45 7.11
C ALA A 111 6.99 8.29 5.59
N ALA A 112 6.31 7.25 5.10
CA ALA A 112 6.30 6.94 3.68
C ALA A 112 5.04 7.39 2.95
N PHE A 113 3.87 7.31 3.60
CA PHE A 113 2.60 7.71 3.00
C PHE A 113 2.45 9.22 2.96
N GLY A 114 1.71 9.69 1.95
CA GLY A 114 1.34 11.09 1.85
C GLY A 114 0.19 11.46 2.77
N SER A 115 -0.16 12.74 2.79
CA SER A 115 -1.29 13.27 3.54
C SER A 115 -2.44 13.68 2.61
N CYS A 116 -3.65 13.73 3.15
CA CYS A 116 -4.80 14.30 2.45
C CYS A 116 -4.59 15.81 2.26
N LYS A 117 -4.84 16.29 1.03
CA LYS A 117 -4.76 17.72 0.66
C LYS A 117 -6.12 18.27 0.23
N GLY A 118 -7.21 17.55 0.56
CA GLY A 118 -8.58 17.92 0.18
C GLY A 118 -9.03 17.40 -1.19
N ILE A 119 -8.13 16.84 -1.99
CA ILE A 119 -8.41 16.15 -3.26
C ILE A 119 -7.81 14.76 -3.19
N THR A 120 -8.65 13.75 -3.26
CA THR A 120 -8.22 12.36 -3.17
C THR A 120 -8.94 11.47 -4.18
N TYR A 121 -8.31 10.36 -4.53
CA TYR A 121 -8.83 9.35 -5.44
C TYR A 121 -8.88 8.01 -4.73
N VAL A 122 -9.97 7.28 -4.90
CA VAL A 122 -10.16 5.95 -4.31
C VAL A 122 -10.37 4.91 -5.41
N ASP A 123 -9.76 3.75 -5.23
CA ASP A 123 -9.99 2.58 -6.06
C ASP A 123 -9.68 1.30 -5.29
N SER A 124 -10.05 0.17 -5.87
CA SER A 124 -9.74 -1.14 -5.33
C SER A 124 -9.15 -2.06 -6.40
N THR A 125 -8.29 -2.96 -5.95
CA THR A 125 -7.67 -3.92 -6.84
C THR A 125 -7.66 -5.33 -6.26
N MET A 126 -7.93 -6.34 -7.10
CA MET A 126 -7.90 -7.74 -6.70
C MET A 126 -6.46 -8.25 -6.60
N ILE A 127 -6.18 -8.98 -5.53
CA ILE A 127 -4.92 -9.69 -5.29
C ILE A 127 -5.22 -11.20 -5.24
N PRO A 128 -5.09 -11.92 -6.36
CA PRO A 128 -5.28 -13.36 -6.38
C PRO A 128 -4.15 -14.06 -5.60
N VAL A 129 -4.50 -15.04 -4.75
CA VAL A 129 -3.53 -15.83 -3.99
C VAL A 129 -3.18 -17.16 -4.66
N CYS A 130 -3.97 -17.59 -5.61
CA CYS A 130 -3.71 -18.76 -6.43
C CYS A 130 -4.57 -18.73 -7.71
N ASN A 131 -4.27 -19.61 -8.64
CA ASN A 131 -5.17 -19.85 -9.77
C ASN A 131 -6.50 -20.44 -9.28
N ASN A 132 -7.62 -20.03 -9.86
CA ASN A 132 -8.99 -20.42 -9.47
C ASN A 132 -9.18 -21.95 -9.41
N VAL A 133 -8.56 -22.70 -10.29
CA VAL A 133 -8.60 -24.18 -10.29
C VAL A 133 -8.00 -24.76 -9.01
N ARG A 134 -7.06 -24.04 -8.38
CA ARG A 134 -6.36 -24.50 -7.15
C ARG A 134 -6.97 -23.97 -5.85
N ARG A 135 -8.06 -23.22 -5.90
CA ARG A 135 -8.66 -22.56 -4.72
C ARG A 135 -8.97 -23.52 -3.57
N TYR A 136 -9.50 -24.69 -3.88
CA TYR A 136 -9.86 -25.70 -2.87
C TYR A 136 -8.65 -26.37 -2.22
N PHE A 137 -7.52 -26.40 -2.92
CA PHE A 137 -6.25 -26.97 -2.44
C PHE A 137 -5.36 -25.96 -1.72
N ASN A 138 -5.74 -24.67 -1.70
CA ASN A 138 -4.98 -23.63 -1.04
C ASN A 138 -5.21 -23.69 0.48
N LYS A 139 -4.27 -24.33 1.19
CA LYS A 139 -4.33 -24.47 2.65
C LYS A 139 -3.90 -23.20 3.39
N VAL A 140 -3.01 -22.39 2.80
CA VAL A 140 -2.39 -21.22 3.45
C VAL A 140 -3.41 -20.13 3.77
N PHE A 141 -4.32 -19.86 2.84
CA PHE A 141 -5.31 -18.79 2.98
C PHE A 141 -6.73 -19.32 3.24
N ARG A 142 -6.85 -20.59 3.69
CA ARG A 142 -8.14 -21.21 3.96
C ARG A 142 -8.91 -20.39 5.01
N GLY A 143 -10.15 -20.03 4.68
CA GLY A 143 -11.03 -19.23 5.54
C GLY A 143 -10.82 -17.72 5.45
N LEU A 144 -9.65 -17.26 5.04
CA LEU A 144 -9.30 -15.83 4.90
C LEU A 144 -9.53 -15.31 3.47
N ALA A 145 -8.94 -15.97 2.47
CA ALA A 145 -9.19 -15.63 1.08
C ALA A 145 -10.63 -15.97 0.70
N LYS A 146 -11.25 -15.11 -0.10
CA LYS A 146 -12.63 -15.25 -0.58
C LYS A 146 -12.68 -15.19 -2.10
N ASP A 147 -13.76 -15.74 -2.66
CA ASP A 147 -14.01 -15.63 -4.10
C ASP A 147 -14.70 -14.30 -4.39
N GLY A 148 -14.14 -13.51 -5.27
CA GLY A 148 -14.70 -12.25 -5.73
C GLY A 148 -14.70 -12.16 -7.25
N LYS A 149 -15.60 -11.35 -7.80
CA LYS A 149 -15.70 -11.08 -9.24
C LYS A 149 -15.22 -9.66 -9.52
N GLY A 150 -14.16 -9.52 -10.28
CA GLY A 150 -13.66 -8.23 -10.79
C GLY A 150 -13.90 -8.09 -12.28
N THR A 151 -13.41 -7.03 -12.89
CA THR A 151 -13.46 -6.79 -14.34
C THR A 151 -12.76 -7.88 -15.14
N MET A 152 -11.71 -8.47 -14.59
CA MET A 152 -10.93 -9.56 -15.20
C MET A 152 -11.53 -10.97 -14.91
N GLY A 153 -12.73 -11.04 -14.34
CA GLY A 153 -13.38 -12.29 -14.00
C GLY A 153 -13.28 -12.67 -12.52
N TRP A 154 -13.47 -13.96 -12.23
CA TRP A 154 -13.42 -14.50 -10.86
C TRP A 154 -11.99 -14.63 -10.35
N CYS A 155 -11.78 -14.30 -9.09
CA CYS A 155 -10.50 -14.43 -8.42
C CYS A 155 -10.71 -14.96 -6.99
N HIS A 156 -9.85 -15.89 -6.55
CA HIS A 156 -9.75 -16.32 -5.17
C HIS A 156 -8.61 -15.58 -4.48
N GLY A 157 -8.94 -14.71 -3.52
CA GLY A 157 -7.91 -13.90 -2.88
C GLY A 157 -8.43 -12.78 -2.00
N PHE A 158 -7.75 -11.66 -2.09
CA PHE A 158 -8.03 -10.44 -1.34
C PHE A 158 -8.33 -9.29 -2.28
N LYS A 159 -8.93 -8.23 -1.72
CA LYS A 159 -9.10 -6.94 -2.36
C LYS A 159 -8.34 -5.89 -1.57
N LEU A 160 -7.45 -5.18 -2.24
CA LEU A 160 -6.77 -4.01 -1.71
C LEU A 160 -7.55 -2.78 -2.11
N HIS A 161 -8.10 -2.10 -1.14
CA HIS A 161 -8.68 -0.77 -1.29
C HIS A 161 -7.63 0.24 -0.87
N PHE A 162 -7.43 1.31 -1.61
CA PHE A 162 -6.51 2.36 -1.20
C PHE A 162 -6.93 3.72 -1.74
N VAL A 163 -6.41 4.75 -1.10
CA VAL A 163 -6.64 6.15 -1.44
C VAL A 163 -5.31 6.82 -1.72
N CYS A 164 -5.27 7.64 -2.76
CA CYS A 164 -4.13 8.50 -3.05
C CYS A 164 -4.55 9.97 -3.14
N ASN A 165 -3.58 10.88 -2.95
CA ASN A 165 -3.76 12.29 -3.18
C ASN A 165 -3.51 12.68 -4.66
N ASP A 166 -3.63 13.95 -4.96
CA ASP A 166 -3.40 14.55 -6.28
C ASP A 166 -1.95 14.48 -6.77
N SER A 167 -1.01 14.29 -5.86
CA SER A 167 0.42 14.08 -6.16
C SER A 167 0.79 12.59 -6.32
N GLY A 168 -0.20 11.69 -6.38
CA GLY A 168 0.01 10.25 -6.54
C GLY A 168 0.58 9.54 -5.30
N GLU A 169 0.58 10.18 -4.14
CA GLU A 169 1.03 9.54 -2.90
C GLU A 169 -0.11 8.75 -2.28
N ILE A 170 0.17 7.51 -1.85
CA ILE A 170 -0.79 6.70 -1.10
C ILE A 170 -0.99 7.33 0.28
N ILE A 171 -2.23 7.54 0.69
CA ILE A 171 -2.60 8.08 2.01
C ILE A 171 -2.89 6.94 2.98
N THR A 172 -3.75 6.03 2.56
CA THR A 172 -4.20 4.91 3.40
C THR A 172 -4.64 3.72 2.55
N PHE A 173 -4.71 2.56 3.16
CA PHE A 173 -5.19 1.34 2.49
C PHE A 173 -5.97 0.44 3.46
N CYS A 174 -6.80 -0.43 2.91
CA CYS A 174 -7.50 -1.47 3.62
C CYS A 174 -7.45 -2.78 2.82
N LEU A 175 -7.16 -3.90 3.47
CA LEU A 175 -7.14 -5.22 2.86
C LEU A 175 -8.35 -6.02 3.32
N THR A 176 -9.16 -6.50 2.37
CA THR A 176 -10.36 -7.28 2.65
C THR A 176 -10.36 -8.59 1.85
N GLY A 177 -11.31 -9.48 2.14
CA GLY A 177 -11.59 -10.61 1.25
C GLY A 177 -12.07 -10.11 -0.12
N ALA A 178 -11.77 -10.84 -1.19
CA ALA A 178 -12.12 -10.42 -2.56
C ALA A 178 -13.64 -10.24 -2.81
N ASN A 179 -14.48 -10.78 -1.95
CA ASN A 179 -15.96 -10.66 -2.02
C ASN A 179 -16.51 -9.37 -1.40
N VAL A 180 -15.70 -8.58 -0.72
CA VAL A 180 -16.16 -7.36 -0.04
C VAL A 180 -16.46 -6.27 -1.07
N ASP A 181 -17.61 -5.62 -0.93
CA ASP A 181 -18.03 -4.51 -1.80
C ASP A 181 -17.18 -3.25 -1.52
N ASP A 182 -16.95 -2.46 -2.56
CA ASP A 182 -16.18 -1.20 -2.44
C ASP A 182 -16.90 -0.13 -1.61
N ARG A 183 -18.20 -0.33 -1.39
CA ARG A 183 -19.06 0.53 -0.55
C ARG A 183 -19.19 0.05 0.89
N ASP A 184 -18.48 -1.02 1.27
CA ASP A 184 -18.56 -1.60 2.61
C ASP A 184 -18.13 -0.57 3.66
N ARG A 185 -19.00 -0.35 4.65
CA ARG A 185 -18.78 0.64 5.70
C ARG A 185 -17.45 0.44 6.44
N ARG A 186 -17.05 -0.80 6.68
CA ARG A 186 -15.79 -1.12 7.39
C ARG A 186 -14.54 -0.59 6.68
N VAL A 187 -14.57 -0.53 5.34
CA VAL A 187 -13.48 0.05 4.54
C VAL A 187 -13.47 1.57 4.71
N TRP A 188 -14.66 2.18 4.64
CA TRP A 188 -14.79 3.62 4.71
C TRP A 188 -14.59 4.19 6.11
N ASP A 189 -14.93 3.44 7.17
CA ASP A 189 -14.60 3.82 8.56
C ASP A 189 -13.09 3.96 8.76
N VAL A 190 -12.27 3.13 8.08
CA VAL A 190 -10.79 3.26 8.10
C VAL A 190 -10.34 4.48 7.31
N PHE A 191 -10.92 4.72 6.13
CA PHE A 191 -10.50 5.82 5.26
C PHE A 191 -10.89 7.18 5.81
N ALA A 192 -12.07 7.30 6.40
CA ALA A 192 -12.59 8.54 6.92
C ALA A 192 -11.73 9.16 8.03
N LEU A 193 -10.91 8.36 8.71
CA LEU A 193 -9.96 8.86 9.73
C LEU A 193 -8.83 9.71 9.12
N GLU A 194 -8.53 9.54 7.85
CA GLU A 194 -7.37 10.16 7.18
C GLU A 194 -7.81 11.15 6.08
N LEU A 195 -9.12 11.26 5.80
CA LEU A 195 -9.63 12.00 4.66
C LEU A 195 -10.47 13.22 5.07
N TYR A 196 -10.42 14.23 4.22
CA TYR A 196 -11.33 15.39 4.24
C TYR A 196 -11.46 15.97 2.82
N GLY A 197 -12.46 16.80 2.59
CA GLY A 197 -12.68 17.46 1.31
C GLY A 197 -13.33 16.56 0.27
N LYS A 198 -12.79 16.47 -0.94
CA LYS A 198 -13.40 15.75 -2.05
C LYS A 198 -12.68 14.43 -2.33
N VAL A 199 -13.45 13.35 -2.42
CA VAL A 199 -12.99 12.01 -2.82
C VAL A 199 -13.59 11.66 -4.17
N PHE A 200 -12.76 11.43 -5.16
CA PHE A 200 -13.14 11.05 -6.53
C PHE A 200 -13.11 9.54 -6.68
N ALA A 201 -14.26 8.96 -7.02
CA ALA A 201 -14.47 7.52 -7.09
C ALA A 201 -15.06 7.08 -8.43
N ASP A 202 -14.97 5.78 -8.71
CA ASP A 202 -15.65 5.17 -9.86
C ASP A 202 -17.17 5.04 -9.62
N ARG A 203 -17.91 4.72 -10.68
CA ARG A 203 -19.36 4.45 -10.65
C ARG A 203 -19.75 3.26 -9.77
N GLY A 204 -18.79 2.40 -9.41
CA GLY A 204 -18.96 1.31 -8.46
C GLY A 204 -19.27 1.79 -7.03
N TYR A 205 -18.84 2.98 -6.67
CA TYR A 205 -19.01 3.56 -5.34
C TYR A 205 -20.34 4.29 -5.13
N ILE A 206 -21.25 4.28 -6.12
CA ILE A 206 -22.55 4.94 -6.03
C ILE A 206 -23.42 4.25 -4.98
N SER A 207 -23.67 4.94 -3.87
CA SER A 207 -24.55 4.53 -2.78
C SER A 207 -25.02 5.76 -2.02
N GLN A 208 -26.34 5.88 -1.80
CA GLN A 208 -26.90 7.02 -1.06
C GLN A 208 -26.47 6.98 0.41
N SER A 209 -26.52 5.82 1.04
CA SER A 209 -26.11 5.65 2.43
C SER A 209 -24.63 5.96 2.66
N LEU A 210 -23.77 5.58 1.71
CA LEU A 210 -22.34 5.91 1.77
C LEU A 210 -22.13 7.42 1.61
N PHE A 211 -22.84 8.04 0.67
CA PHE A 211 -22.72 9.48 0.44
C PHE A 211 -23.12 10.27 1.69
N GLU A 212 -24.25 9.95 2.32
CA GLU A 212 -24.72 10.61 3.55
C GLU A 212 -23.72 10.42 4.70
N MET A 213 -23.27 9.20 4.93
CA MET A 213 -22.28 8.90 5.97
C MET A 213 -20.99 9.72 5.81
N LEU A 214 -20.46 9.83 4.58
CA LEU A 214 -19.24 10.58 4.31
C LEU A 214 -19.48 12.10 4.41
N PHE A 215 -20.62 12.56 3.93
CA PHE A 215 -20.98 13.99 3.98
C PHE A 215 -21.08 14.50 5.42
N ASP A 216 -21.66 13.72 6.33
CA ASP A 216 -21.72 14.02 7.76
C ASP A 216 -20.33 14.12 8.41
N GLN A 217 -19.31 13.48 7.81
CA GLN A 217 -17.92 13.54 8.24
C GLN A 217 -17.09 14.62 7.50
N GLY A 218 -17.75 15.47 6.71
CA GLY A 218 -17.07 16.53 5.94
C GLY A 218 -16.35 16.01 4.68
N ILE A 219 -16.68 14.81 4.21
CA ILE A 219 -16.10 14.19 3.01
C ILE A 219 -17.14 14.19 1.88
N HIS A 220 -16.83 14.86 0.78
CA HIS A 220 -17.70 14.93 -0.38
C HIS A 220 -17.32 13.90 -1.44
N LEU A 221 -18.11 12.83 -1.55
CA LEU A 221 -17.90 11.78 -2.55
C LEU A 221 -18.38 12.25 -3.95
N VAL A 222 -17.45 12.32 -4.90
CA VAL A 222 -17.69 12.71 -6.29
C VAL A 222 -17.52 11.51 -7.19
N HIS A 223 -18.53 11.16 -7.96
CA HIS A 223 -18.53 10.03 -8.89
C HIS A 223 -19.23 10.34 -10.22
N GLY A 224 -18.90 9.58 -11.26
CA GLY A 224 -19.63 9.66 -12.54
C GLY A 224 -21.05 9.10 -12.44
N LEU A 225 -21.95 9.61 -13.28
CA LEU A 225 -23.33 9.11 -13.38
C LEU A 225 -23.39 7.80 -14.19
N LYS A 226 -24.25 6.87 -13.80
CA LYS A 226 -24.63 5.73 -14.65
C LYS A 226 -25.61 6.20 -15.73
N ALA A 227 -25.66 5.47 -16.86
CA ALA A 227 -26.52 5.81 -18.01
C ALA A 227 -28.00 6.01 -17.63
N ASN A 228 -28.49 5.28 -16.63
CA ASN A 228 -29.89 5.31 -16.19
C ASN A 228 -30.17 6.30 -15.04
N MET A 229 -29.17 7.11 -14.65
CA MET A 229 -29.35 8.11 -13.61
C MET A 229 -29.77 9.46 -14.21
N ARG A 230 -30.61 10.21 -13.47
CA ARG A 230 -30.95 11.60 -13.84
C ARG A 230 -29.68 12.45 -13.92
N ASN A 231 -29.61 13.30 -14.94
CA ASN A 231 -28.49 14.21 -15.11
C ASN A 231 -28.41 15.15 -13.89
N LYS A 232 -27.24 15.24 -13.29
CA LYS A 232 -26.97 16.14 -12.19
C LYS A 232 -25.92 17.16 -12.63
N LEU A 233 -26.19 18.43 -12.42
CA LEU A 233 -25.19 19.47 -12.67
C LEU A 233 -23.99 19.24 -11.77
N MET A 234 -22.82 19.12 -12.37
CA MET A 234 -21.56 18.95 -11.69
C MET A 234 -20.67 20.14 -12.03
N PRO A 235 -20.01 20.77 -11.07
CA PRO A 235 -19.02 21.82 -11.32
C PRO A 235 -17.99 21.38 -12.33
N MET A 236 -17.54 22.29 -13.19
CA MET A 236 -16.53 21.96 -14.22
C MET A 236 -15.25 21.40 -13.60
N TRP A 237 -14.83 21.97 -12.48
CA TRP A 237 -13.67 21.49 -11.73
C TRP A 237 -13.81 20.01 -11.34
N ASP A 238 -14.95 19.62 -10.81
CA ASP A 238 -15.19 18.23 -10.40
C ASP A 238 -15.19 17.28 -11.59
N LYS A 239 -15.69 17.73 -12.77
CA LYS A 239 -15.59 16.96 -14.01
C LYS A 239 -14.14 16.75 -14.45
N ILE A 240 -13.30 17.79 -14.33
CA ILE A 240 -11.87 17.71 -14.66
C ILE A 240 -11.18 16.74 -13.71
N MET A 241 -11.38 16.90 -12.39
CA MET A 241 -10.76 16.02 -11.38
C MET A 241 -11.23 14.58 -11.53
N LEU A 242 -12.49 14.34 -11.84
CA LEU A 242 -13.02 13.01 -12.11
C LEU A 242 -12.35 12.34 -13.33
N ARG A 243 -12.01 13.11 -14.37
CA ARG A 243 -11.21 12.61 -15.51
C ARG A 243 -9.77 12.29 -15.09
N LYS A 244 -9.20 13.06 -14.16
CA LYS A 244 -7.85 12.81 -13.61
C LYS A 244 -7.77 11.56 -12.73
N ARG A 245 -8.88 10.89 -12.43
CA ARG A 245 -8.91 9.62 -11.68
C ARG A 245 -8.02 8.53 -12.28
N TYR A 246 -7.63 8.63 -13.54
CA TYR A 246 -6.65 7.70 -14.13
C TYR A 246 -5.35 7.58 -13.31
N ILE A 247 -5.03 8.57 -12.48
CA ILE A 247 -3.86 8.54 -11.59
C ILE A 247 -3.85 7.28 -10.73
N ILE A 248 -5.00 6.91 -10.13
CA ILE A 248 -5.08 5.73 -9.27
C ILE A 248 -5.01 4.42 -10.07
N GLU A 249 -5.44 4.44 -11.33
CA GLU A 249 -5.28 3.31 -12.26
C GLU A 249 -3.80 3.10 -12.61
N CYS A 250 -3.05 4.20 -12.85
CA CYS A 250 -1.60 4.14 -13.04
C CYS A 250 -0.88 3.61 -11.79
N ILE A 251 -1.30 4.02 -10.60
CA ILE A 251 -0.75 3.49 -9.35
C ILE A 251 -0.99 1.99 -9.23
N ASN A 252 -2.21 1.53 -9.54
CA ASN A 252 -2.56 0.11 -9.57
C ASN A 252 -1.65 -0.68 -10.53
N GLU A 253 -1.39 -0.13 -11.71
CA GLU A 253 -0.49 -0.74 -12.69
C GLU A 253 0.95 -0.82 -12.18
N LEU A 254 1.48 0.26 -11.61
CA LEU A 254 2.82 0.30 -11.02
C LEU A 254 2.96 -0.72 -9.88
N LEU A 255 1.97 -0.81 -8.99
CA LEU A 255 1.97 -1.77 -7.90
C LEU A 255 1.97 -3.22 -8.40
N LYS A 256 1.18 -3.54 -9.43
CA LYS A 256 1.08 -4.89 -9.97
C LYS A 256 2.28 -5.29 -10.81
N ASN A 257 2.73 -4.41 -11.71
CA ASN A 257 3.71 -4.74 -12.73
C ASN A 257 5.14 -4.42 -12.32
N LYS A 258 5.35 -3.40 -11.47
CA LYS A 258 6.67 -2.95 -11.06
C LYS A 258 7.00 -3.37 -9.63
N ALA A 259 6.06 -3.29 -8.72
CA ALA A 259 6.26 -3.57 -7.29
C ALA A 259 5.83 -4.99 -6.86
N ASN A 260 5.75 -5.95 -7.76
CA ASN A 260 5.46 -7.37 -7.47
C ASN A 260 4.31 -7.59 -6.45
N LEU A 261 3.30 -6.70 -6.44
CA LEU A 261 2.18 -6.78 -5.52
C LEU A 261 1.44 -8.12 -5.65
N VAL A 262 1.27 -8.59 -6.88
CA VAL A 262 0.59 -9.85 -7.18
C VAL A 262 1.61 -10.98 -7.26
N HIS A 263 1.70 -11.76 -6.19
CA HIS A 263 2.56 -12.93 -6.11
C HIS A 263 1.75 -14.14 -5.59
N SER A 264 1.62 -15.17 -6.40
CA SER A 264 0.77 -16.34 -6.10
C SER A 264 1.44 -17.46 -5.28
N ARG A 265 2.69 -17.29 -4.83
CA ARG A 265 3.50 -18.37 -4.22
C ARG A 265 3.80 -18.21 -2.74
N HIS A 266 3.01 -17.42 -2.02
CA HIS A 266 3.18 -17.26 -0.58
C HIS A 266 2.88 -18.56 0.16
N ARG A 267 3.77 -18.94 1.08
CA ARG A 267 3.65 -20.13 1.92
C ARG A 267 3.17 -19.83 3.34
N SER A 268 2.98 -18.55 3.68
CA SER A 268 2.42 -18.10 4.96
C SER A 268 1.69 -16.78 4.77
N ILE A 269 0.71 -16.54 5.63
CA ILE A 269 -0.06 -15.28 5.68
C ILE A 269 0.88 -14.12 6.02
N GLN A 270 1.77 -14.31 6.98
CA GLN A 270 2.74 -13.29 7.40
C GLN A 270 3.61 -12.81 6.23
N ASN A 271 4.15 -13.74 5.44
CA ASN A 271 4.97 -13.38 4.29
C ASN A 271 4.16 -12.69 3.17
N PHE A 272 2.87 -13.04 3.03
CA PHE A 272 1.97 -12.33 2.12
C PHE A 272 1.77 -10.87 2.56
N ILE A 273 1.45 -10.64 3.84
CA ILE A 273 1.24 -9.29 4.36
C ILE A 273 2.55 -8.49 4.29
N MET A 274 3.69 -9.09 4.63
CA MET A 274 5.00 -8.44 4.49
C MET A 274 5.32 -8.05 3.06
N ASN A 275 4.99 -8.90 2.07
CA ASN A 275 5.15 -8.57 0.66
C ASN A 275 4.25 -7.40 0.25
N LEU A 276 3.00 -7.39 0.70
CA LEU A 276 2.06 -6.28 0.47
C LEU A 276 2.62 -4.97 1.04
N CYS A 277 3.03 -4.97 2.30
CA CYS A 277 3.61 -3.80 2.95
C CYS A 277 4.88 -3.32 2.23
N ALA A 278 5.77 -4.24 1.85
CA ALA A 278 6.99 -3.92 1.11
C ALA A 278 6.68 -3.34 -0.28
N ALA A 279 5.65 -3.83 -0.98
CA ALA A 279 5.23 -3.31 -2.28
C ALA A 279 4.68 -1.88 -2.17
N LEU A 280 3.82 -1.62 -1.18
CA LEU A 280 3.29 -0.28 -0.91
C LEU A 280 4.40 0.70 -0.50
N THR A 281 5.32 0.24 0.35
CA THR A 281 6.50 1.03 0.74
C THR A 281 7.40 1.34 -0.46
N ALA A 282 7.68 0.35 -1.31
CA ALA A 282 8.52 0.53 -2.49
C ALA A 282 7.93 1.56 -3.46
N TYR A 283 6.61 1.56 -3.63
CA TYR A 283 5.93 2.57 -4.44
C TYR A 283 6.23 3.99 -3.94
N CYS A 284 6.33 4.20 -2.63
CA CYS A 284 6.65 5.52 -2.06
C CYS A 284 8.04 6.03 -2.47
N PHE A 285 8.97 5.13 -2.82
CA PHE A 285 10.31 5.44 -3.31
C PHE A 285 10.44 5.48 -4.84
N PHE A 286 9.36 5.32 -5.60
CA PHE A 286 9.42 5.48 -7.06
C PHE A 286 9.60 6.96 -7.43
N ASP A 287 10.56 7.23 -8.32
CA ASP A 287 10.90 8.58 -8.74
C ASP A 287 9.80 9.24 -9.59
N ASN A 288 9.12 8.44 -10.42
CA ASN A 288 8.05 8.91 -11.31
C ASN A 288 6.70 8.44 -10.79
N LYS A 289 6.08 9.24 -9.93
CA LYS A 289 4.69 9.05 -9.51
C LYS A 289 3.75 9.76 -10.46
N PRO A 290 2.57 9.21 -10.77
CA PRO A 290 1.57 9.89 -11.57
C PRO A 290 0.98 11.07 -10.78
N GLU A 291 0.76 12.21 -11.44
CA GLU A 291 0.20 13.42 -10.82
C GLU A 291 -1.09 13.85 -11.51
N ALA A 292 -2.04 14.37 -10.74
CA ALA A 292 -3.27 14.95 -11.26
C ALA A 292 -3.14 16.44 -11.59
N LEU A 293 -2.28 17.16 -10.88
CA LEU A 293 -2.01 18.58 -11.06
C LEU A 293 -0.57 18.82 -11.58
N PRO A 294 -0.28 19.92 -12.27
CA PRO A 294 -1.18 21.04 -12.55
C PRO A 294 -2.21 20.72 -13.64
N VAL A 295 -3.37 21.35 -13.54
CA VAL A 295 -4.38 21.36 -14.61
C VAL A 295 -4.11 22.60 -15.45
N HIS A 296 -3.63 22.43 -16.67
CA HIS A 296 -3.56 23.51 -17.64
C HIS A 296 -4.96 23.78 -18.19
N VAL A 297 -5.62 24.79 -17.68
CA VAL A 297 -6.85 25.32 -18.25
C VAL A 297 -6.40 26.37 -19.25
N GLU A 298 -6.46 26.05 -20.54
CA GLU A 298 -6.41 27.10 -21.56
C GLU A 298 -7.57 28.06 -21.25
N LYS A 299 -7.26 29.33 -21.00
CA LYS A 299 -8.28 30.37 -20.96
C LYS A 299 -8.90 30.41 -22.37
N SER A 300 -9.99 29.68 -22.58
CA SER A 300 -10.84 29.94 -23.72
C SER A 300 -11.27 31.41 -23.56
N MET A 301 -10.88 32.26 -24.50
CA MET A 301 -11.50 33.56 -24.63
C MET A 301 -12.98 33.28 -24.92
N GLN A 302 -13.77 33.28 -23.87
CA GLN A 302 -15.21 33.38 -24.00
C GLN A 302 -15.41 34.79 -24.49
N LEU A 303 -15.70 34.95 -25.78
CA LEU A 303 -16.18 36.18 -26.31
C LEU A 303 -17.45 36.51 -25.51
N GLU A 304 -17.39 37.54 -24.69
CA GLU A 304 -18.56 38.13 -24.08
C GLU A 304 -19.39 38.68 -25.26
N LEU A 305 -20.43 37.94 -25.64
CA LEU A 305 -21.48 38.44 -26.48
C LEU A 305 -22.31 39.37 -25.64
N PHE A 306 -22.22 40.65 -25.93
CA PHE A 306 -23.11 41.69 -25.46
C PHE A 306 -24.55 41.43 -25.87
#